data_d1d77ecbfa8c665ab0aa9614695ffd41
#
_entry.id   d1d77ecbfa8c665ab0aa9614695ffd41
#
_cell.length_a   1.000
_cell.length_b   1.000
_cell.length_c   1.000
_cell.angle_alpha   90.00
_cell.angle_beta   90.00
_cell.angle_gamma   90.00
#
_symmetry.space_group_name_H-M   'P 1'
#
loop_
_entity.id
_entity.type
_entity.pdbx_description
1 polymer ?
#
loop_
_entity_poly.entity_id
_entity_poly.type
_entity_poly.pdbx_seq_one_letter_code
_entity_poly.pdbx_strand_id
1 'polypeptide(L)'
;MGVVGLLVLGLGWQLVKRIQIKLIPTQQAVSAVDQYPPAEDIYQIEIRNGAGVSGAAEALRSYLIEKGYDVVEVGNHRSFDVEKTQVVDRVGNLSIARQVASSLGLTEEHVLQQERQDYFLDASVIIGKDYLILPPFAEGAVDTSAE
;
A
#
# COMPACT_ATOMS: atom_id res chain seq x y z
N MET A 1 -31.18 58.97 46.58
CA MET A 1 -30.32 57.77 46.55
C MET A 1 -30.55 56.84 45.34
N GLY A 2 -30.92 57.37 44.22
CA GLY A 2 -31.25 56.55 43.01
C GLY A 2 -30.29 56.69 41.82
N VAL A 3 -29.28 57.54 41.88
CA VAL A 3 -28.44 57.85 40.68
C VAL A 3 -27.16 57.01 40.64
N VAL A 4 -26.68 56.55 41.79
CA VAL A 4 -25.41 55.75 41.91
C VAL A 4 -25.60 54.31 41.41
N GLY A 5 -26.80 53.73 41.57
CA GLY A 5 -27.08 52.35 41.16
C GLY A 5 -27.14 52.16 39.63
N LEU A 6 -27.53 53.16 38.87
CA LEU A 6 -27.63 53.09 37.41
C LEU A 6 -26.30 53.17 36.69
N LEU A 7 -25.31 53.84 37.29
CA LEU A 7 -23.92 53.92 36.75
C LEU A 7 -23.15 52.62 36.85
N VAL A 8 -23.40 51.85 37.93
CA VAL A 8 -22.70 50.56 38.14
C VAL A 8 -23.22 49.49 37.17
N LEU A 9 -24.50 49.49 36.84
CA LEU A 9 -25.10 48.57 35.84
C LEU A 9 -24.66 48.89 34.43
N GLY A 10 -24.41 50.16 34.10
CA GLY A 10 -23.95 50.58 32.77
C GLY A 10 -22.46 50.14 32.52
N LEU A 11 -21.61 50.19 33.52
CA LEU A 11 -20.23 49.79 33.41
C LEU A 11 -20.07 48.27 33.31
N GLY A 12 -20.93 47.53 34.01
CA GLY A 12 -20.95 46.04 33.89
C GLY A 12 -21.32 45.54 32.51
N TRP A 13 -22.29 46.23 31.84
CA TRP A 13 -22.69 45.85 30.49
C TRP A 13 -21.65 46.17 29.43
N GLN A 14 -20.85 47.19 29.58
CA GLN A 14 -19.79 47.54 28.66
C GLN A 14 -18.58 46.59 28.78
N LEU A 15 -18.34 46.02 29.97
CA LEU A 15 -17.24 45.05 30.16
C LEU A 15 -17.59 43.71 29.50
N VAL A 16 -18.84 43.28 29.55
CA VAL A 16 -19.27 41.99 28.95
C VAL A 16 -19.18 42.04 27.43
N LYS A 17 -19.33 43.20 26.79
CA LYS A 17 -19.23 43.35 25.33
C LYS A 17 -17.79 43.32 24.79
N ARG A 18 -16.77 43.36 25.63
CA ARG A 18 -15.36 43.34 25.20
C ARG A 18 -14.71 41.97 25.24
N ILE A 19 -15.35 40.97 25.86
CA ILE A 19 -14.89 39.59 25.76
C ILE A 19 -15.61 38.88 24.64
N GLN A 20 -15.38 39.34 23.42
CA GLN A 20 -15.52 38.51 22.22
C GLN A 20 -14.30 37.60 22.27
N ILE A 21 -14.37 36.53 23.04
CA ILE A 21 -13.49 35.38 22.80
C ILE A 21 -13.85 34.89 21.42
N LYS A 22 -13.02 35.27 20.46
CA LYS A 22 -13.06 34.69 19.14
C LYS A 22 -12.66 33.22 19.35
N LEU A 23 -13.67 32.39 19.68
CA LEU A 23 -13.53 30.96 19.60
C LEU A 23 -13.17 30.68 18.15
N ILE A 24 -11.90 30.49 17.88
CA ILE A 24 -11.43 29.95 16.63
C ILE A 24 -12.07 28.56 16.59
N PRO A 25 -12.99 28.28 15.67
CA PRO A 25 -13.59 26.96 15.62
C PRO A 25 -12.45 25.97 15.30
N THR A 26 -12.16 25.13 16.25
CA THR A 26 -11.22 23.99 16.11
C THR A 26 -11.64 23.02 14.99
N GLN A 27 -12.78 23.30 14.34
CA GLN A 27 -13.28 22.52 13.19
C GLN A 27 -12.53 22.78 11.89
N GLN A 28 -11.71 23.83 11.76
CA GLN A 28 -10.92 24.05 10.54
C GLN A 28 -9.64 23.21 10.46
N ALA A 29 -9.20 22.63 11.58
CA ALA A 29 -8.04 21.75 11.55
C ALA A 29 -8.35 20.30 11.09
N VAL A 30 -9.64 19.89 11.14
CA VAL A 30 -10.07 18.55 10.74
C VAL A 30 -10.37 18.48 9.24
N SER A 31 -10.75 19.60 8.62
CA SER A 31 -11.08 19.63 7.18
C SER A 31 -9.86 19.62 6.24
N ALA A 32 -8.64 19.79 6.78
CA ALA A 32 -7.43 19.73 5.95
C ALA A 32 -6.91 18.29 5.77
N VAL A 33 -7.39 17.35 6.60
CA VAL A 33 -6.99 15.93 6.50
C VAL A 33 -7.77 15.23 5.38
N ASP A 34 -8.98 15.72 5.05
CA ASP A 34 -9.82 15.15 3.99
C ASP A 34 -9.43 15.61 2.56
N GLN A 35 -8.40 16.47 2.42
CA GLN A 35 -7.96 16.99 1.11
C GLN A 35 -6.78 16.22 0.52
N TYR A 36 -6.16 15.32 1.28
CA TYR A 36 -5.20 14.38 0.70
C TYR A 36 -5.96 13.13 0.27
N PRO A 37 -5.83 12.70 -0.98
CA PRO A 37 -6.27 11.35 -1.33
C PRO A 37 -5.67 10.40 -0.29
N PRO A 38 -6.40 9.38 0.18
CA PRO A 38 -5.80 8.37 1.04
C PRO A 38 -4.52 7.93 0.37
N ALA A 39 -3.42 7.92 1.09
CA ALA A 39 -2.18 7.36 0.59
C ALA A 39 -2.56 5.97 0.06
N GLU A 40 -2.40 5.74 -1.24
CA GLU A 40 -2.56 4.40 -1.78
C GLU A 40 -1.59 3.55 -0.99
N ASP A 41 -2.09 2.51 -0.33
CA ASP A 41 -1.27 1.61 0.46
C ASP A 41 -0.21 1.02 -0.47
N ILE A 42 1.03 1.47 -0.33
CA ILE A 42 2.15 0.96 -1.11
C ILE A 42 2.63 -0.31 -0.42
N TYR A 43 2.32 -1.45 -1.01
CA TYR A 43 2.70 -2.75 -0.46
C TYR A 43 4.15 -3.08 -0.77
N GLN A 44 4.89 -3.48 0.26
CA GLN A 44 6.29 -3.90 0.17
C GLN A 44 6.39 -5.38 -0.17
N ILE A 45 7.07 -5.67 -1.28
CA ILE A 45 7.15 -7.01 -1.85
C ILE A 45 8.60 -7.43 -2.03
N GLU A 46 8.90 -8.69 -1.74
CA GLU A 46 10.13 -9.34 -2.21
C GLU A 46 9.85 -10.29 -3.38
N ILE A 47 10.85 -10.49 -4.20
CA ILE A 47 10.82 -11.46 -5.30
C ILE A 47 11.96 -12.46 -5.11
N ARG A 48 11.62 -13.74 -5.14
CA ARG A 48 12.56 -14.85 -5.03
C ARG A 48 12.52 -15.71 -6.30
N ASN A 49 13.66 -15.85 -6.97
CA ASN A 49 13.78 -16.70 -8.14
C ASN A 49 13.90 -18.19 -7.69
N GLY A 50 12.82 -18.93 -7.83
CA GLY A 50 12.73 -20.36 -7.55
C GLY A 50 12.74 -21.23 -8.82
N ALA A 51 12.75 -20.60 -10.01
CA ALA A 51 12.88 -21.29 -11.29
C ALA A 51 14.34 -21.47 -11.73
N GLY A 52 15.27 -20.71 -11.14
CA GLY A 52 16.67 -20.71 -11.56
C GLY A 52 16.94 -20.02 -12.92
N VAL A 53 15.97 -19.28 -13.45
CA VAL A 53 16.08 -18.59 -14.73
C VAL A 53 16.74 -17.23 -14.54
N SER A 54 17.88 -17.03 -15.22
CA SER A 54 18.60 -15.77 -15.13
C SER A 54 17.75 -14.58 -15.59
N GLY A 55 17.73 -13.49 -14.82
CA GLY A 55 16.99 -12.28 -15.16
C GLY A 55 15.48 -12.34 -14.86
N ALA A 56 14.90 -13.50 -14.54
CA ALA A 56 13.46 -13.61 -14.30
C ALA A 56 12.97 -12.72 -13.16
N ALA A 57 13.70 -12.68 -12.06
CA ALA A 57 13.32 -11.87 -10.92
C ALA A 57 13.39 -10.36 -11.19
N GLU A 58 14.38 -9.90 -11.96
CA GLU A 58 14.50 -8.50 -12.36
C GLU A 58 13.42 -8.08 -13.38
N ALA A 59 13.06 -8.95 -14.33
CA ALA A 59 11.96 -8.69 -15.23
C ALA A 59 10.63 -8.54 -14.47
N LEU A 60 10.39 -9.43 -13.52
CA LEU A 60 9.19 -9.38 -12.68
C LEU A 60 9.18 -8.14 -11.77
N ARG A 61 10.35 -7.75 -11.26
CA ARG A 61 10.51 -6.50 -10.49
C ARG A 61 10.04 -5.30 -11.27
N SER A 62 10.57 -5.13 -12.50
CA SER A 62 10.21 -4.00 -13.36
C SER A 62 8.69 -3.95 -13.58
N TYR A 63 8.09 -5.08 -13.88
CA TYR A 63 6.65 -5.19 -14.07
C TYR A 63 5.84 -4.81 -12.83
N LEU A 64 6.21 -5.31 -11.64
CA LEU A 64 5.47 -5.00 -10.41
C LEU A 64 5.63 -3.54 -9.97
N ILE A 65 6.79 -2.92 -10.22
CA ILE A 65 6.99 -1.49 -9.99
C ILE A 65 6.05 -0.66 -10.89
N GLU A 66 5.90 -1.03 -12.17
CA GLU A 66 4.95 -0.37 -13.08
C GLU A 66 3.49 -0.52 -12.62
N LYS A 67 3.17 -1.58 -11.87
CA LYS A 67 1.86 -1.79 -11.26
C LYS A 67 1.67 -1.06 -9.93
N GLY A 68 2.68 -0.32 -9.44
CA GLY A 68 2.59 0.49 -8.23
C GLY A 68 3.02 -0.20 -6.95
N TYR A 69 3.65 -1.37 -7.03
CA TYR A 69 4.20 -2.07 -5.86
C TYR A 69 5.62 -1.58 -5.54
N ASP A 70 5.97 -1.57 -4.25
CA ASP A 70 7.33 -1.32 -3.79
C ASP A 70 8.11 -2.63 -3.68
N VAL A 71 8.94 -2.94 -4.68
CA VAL A 71 9.77 -4.14 -4.67
C VAL A 71 11.08 -3.84 -3.96
N VAL A 72 11.14 -4.17 -2.68
CA VAL A 72 12.25 -3.82 -1.77
C VAL A 72 13.41 -4.81 -1.82
N GLU A 73 13.15 -6.06 -2.22
CA GLU A 73 14.20 -7.09 -2.30
C GLU A 73 13.99 -8.03 -3.50
N VAL A 74 15.08 -8.35 -4.17
CA VAL A 74 15.14 -9.34 -5.24
C VAL A 74 16.30 -10.29 -4.97
N GLY A 75 16.06 -11.60 -5.10
CA GLY A 75 17.09 -12.59 -4.85
C GLY A 75 16.71 -13.97 -5.34
N ASN A 76 17.58 -14.93 -5.03
CA ASN A 76 17.30 -16.34 -5.32
C ASN A 76 16.52 -16.99 -4.18
N HIS A 77 15.62 -17.89 -4.52
CA HIS A 77 15.04 -18.81 -3.57
C HIS A 77 16.08 -19.86 -3.16
N ARG A 78 15.90 -20.47 -1.98
CA ARG A 78 16.82 -21.49 -1.47
C ARG A 78 16.92 -22.76 -2.35
N SER A 79 15.93 -22.96 -3.22
CA SER A 79 15.87 -24.06 -4.20
C SER A 79 15.39 -23.49 -5.53
N PHE A 80 15.91 -24.03 -6.63
CA PHE A 80 15.45 -23.74 -8.00
C PHE A 80 14.48 -24.79 -8.53
N ASP A 81 13.86 -25.56 -7.65
CA ASP A 81 12.89 -26.62 -7.97
C ASP A 81 11.46 -26.24 -7.61
N VAL A 82 11.13 -24.95 -7.62
CA VAL A 82 9.77 -24.49 -7.41
C VAL A 82 8.98 -24.70 -8.68
N GLU A 83 8.01 -25.60 -8.66
CA GLU A 83 7.23 -25.97 -9.85
C GLU A 83 6.25 -24.87 -10.27
N LYS A 84 5.50 -24.30 -9.28
CA LYS A 84 4.52 -23.24 -9.52
C LYS A 84 4.92 -21.96 -8.85
N THR A 85 4.72 -20.85 -9.52
CA THR A 85 4.85 -19.51 -8.94
C THR A 85 3.89 -19.36 -7.76
N GLN A 86 4.35 -18.77 -6.68
CA GLN A 86 3.61 -18.60 -5.44
C GLN A 86 3.65 -17.14 -4.99
N VAL A 87 2.51 -16.65 -4.51
CA VAL A 87 2.41 -15.37 -3.81
C VAL A 87 2.08 -15.65 -2.36
N VAL A 88 3.00 -15.32 -1.47
CA VAL A 88 2.94 -15.68 -0.05
C VAL A 88 2.60 -14.44 0.76
N ASP A 89 1.48 -14.48 1.48
CA ASP A 89 1.13 -13.50 2.50
C ASP A 89 2.07 -13.63 3.70
N ARG A 90 2.69 -12.51 4.10
CA ARG A 90 3.65 -12.47 5.21
C ARG A 90 3.10 -11.83 6.48
N VAL A 91 2.03 -11.07 6.38
CA VAL A 91 1.48 -10.26 7.48
C VAL A 91 0.11 -10.72 7.98
N GLY A 92 -0.44 -11.81 7.42
CA GLY A 92 -1.77 -12.29 7.78
C GLY A 92 -2.91 -11.56 7.05
N ASN A 93 -2.60 -10.88 5.94
CA ASN A 93 -3.57 -10.17 5.11
C ASN A 93 -3.61 -10.75 3.68
N LEU A 94 -4.32 -11.85 3.53
CA LEU A 94 -4.49 -12.52 2.24
C LEU A 94 -5.00 -11.61 1.12
N SER A 95 -5.66 -10.48 1.43
CA SER A 95 -6.14 -9.57 0.39
C SER A 95 -4.98 -8.96 -0.40
N ILE A 96 -3.85 -8.66 0.25
CA ILE A 96 -2.64 -8.14 -0.40
C ILE A 96 -2.05 -9.19 -1.34
N ALA A 97 -1.86 -10.41 -0.85
CA ALA A 97 -1.32 -11.50 -1.67
C ALA A 97 -2.21 -11.82 -2.88
N ARG A 98 -3.54 -11.78 -2.72
CA ARG A 98 -4.50 -11.93 -3.81
C ARG A 98 -4.42 -10.80 -4.82
N GLN A 99 -4.24 -9.57 -4.37
CA GLN A 99 -4.10 -8.42 -5.27
C GLN A 99 -2.82 -8.55 -6.11
N VAL A 100 -1.70 -8.95 -5.49
CA VAL A 100 -0.44 -9.21 -6.21
C VAL A 100 -0.61 -10.37 -7.20
N ALA A 101 -1.22 -11.48 -6.77
CA ALA A 101 -1.50 -12.63 -7.64
C ALA A 101 -2.36 -12.23 -8.84
N SER A 102 -3.42 -11.46 -8.61
CA SER A 102 -4.30 -10.93 -9.67
C SER A 102 -3.53 -10.06 -10.67
N SER A 103 -2.62 -9.21 -10.20
CA SER A 103 -1.76 -8.37 -11.06
C SER A 103 -0.82 -9.20 -11.93
N LEU A 104 -0.51 -10.42 -11.50
CA LEU A 104 0.30 -11.40 -12.23
C LEU A 104 -0.53 -12.38 -13.08
N GLY A 105 -1.86 -12.23 -13.14
CA GLY A 105 -2.76 -13.16 -13.83
C GLY A 105 -2.85 -14.53 -13.17
N LEU A 106 -2.46 -14.64 -11.91
CA LEU A 106 -2.49 -15.88 -11.13
C LEU A 106 -3.83 -16.06 -10.42
N THR A 107 -4.20 -17.32 -10.19
CA THR A 107 -5.42 -17.72 -9.48
C THR A 107 -5.13 -17.98 -8.00
N GLU A 108 -6.22 -18.21 -7.21
CA GLU A 108 -6.14 -18.46 -5.77
C GLU A 108 -5.24 -19.65 -5.39
N GLU A 109 -5.06 -20.63 -6.28
CA GLU A 109 -4.18 -21.78 -6.04
C GLU A 109 -2.69 -21.41 -5.90
N HIS A 110 -2.31 -20.21 -6.36
CA HIS A 110 -0.96 -19.66 -6.26
C HIS A 110 -0.78 -18.82 -5.00
N VAL A 111 -1.85 -18.57 -4.23
CA VAL A 111 -1.81 -17.75 -3.02
C VAL A 111 -1.64 -18.62 -1.79
N LEU A 112 -0.61 -18.34 -1.01
CA LEU A 112 -0.31 -19.05 0.23
C LEU A 112 -0.29 -18.05 1.40
N GLN A 113 -0.73 -18.50 2.56
CA GLN A 113 -0.58 -17.77 3.81
C GLN A 113 0.56 -18.38 4.62
N GLN A 114 1.59 -17.58 4.88
CA GLN A 114 2.73 -17.97 5.69
C GLN A 114 3.23 -16.76 6.47
N GLU A 115 2.44 -16.40 7.46
CA GLU A 115 2.69 -15.26 8.33
C GLU A 115 4.01 -15.42 9.10
N ARG A 116 4.78 -14.33 9.17
CA ARG A 116 6.04 -14.28 9.92
C ARG A 116 6.15 -12.92 10.63
N GLN A 117 6.15 -12.95 11.95
CA GLN A 117 6.22 -11.75 12.79
C GLN A 117 7.55 -10.98 12.70
N ASP A 118 8.60 -11.63 12.22
CA ASP A 118 9.94 -11.07 12.01
C ASP A 118 10.17 -10.57 10.57
N TYR A 119 9.12 -10.57 9.75
CA TYR A 119 9.18 -10.16 8.35
C TYR A 119 8.46 -8.83 8.17
N PHE A 120 9.18 -7.82 7.67
CA PHE A 120 8.64 -6.47 7.46
C PHE A 120 8.12 -6.25 6.03
N LEU A 121 7.69 -7.31 5.38
CA LEU A 121 7.19 -7.32 4.00
C LEU A 121 5.74 -7.79 3.98
N ASP A 122 4.94 -7.19 3.11
CA ASP A 122 3.54 -7.55 2.98
C ASP A 122 3.35 -8.89 2.26
N ALA A 123 4.12 -9.11 1.19
CA ALA A 123 4.07 -10.35 0.43
C ALA A 123 5.41 -10.75 -0.17
N SER A 124 5.56 -12.03 -0.47
CA SER A 124 6.70 -12.59 -1.21
C SER A 124 6.21 -13.26 -2.49
N VAL A 125 6.82 -12.94 -3.64
CA VAL A 125 6.59 -13.65 -4.89
C VAL A 125 7.74 -14.62 -5.13
N ILE A 126 7.44 -15.91 -5.18
CA ILE A 126 8.41 -16.97 -5.47
C ILE A 126 8.14 -17.47 -6.88
N ILE A 127 9.04 -17.18 -7.81
CA ILE A 127 8.91 -17.56 -9.23
C ILE A 127 9.15 -19.06 -9.37
N GLY A 128 8.20 -19.76 -9.99
CA GLY A 128 8.29 -21.17 -10.31
C GLY A 128 8.70 -21.44 -11.77
N LYS A 129 8.85 -22.72 -12.13
CA LYS A 129 9.16 -23.17 -13.48
C LYS A 129 8.08 -22.81 -14.50
N ASP A 130 6.88 -22.49 -14.02
CA ASP A 130 5.75 -21.98 -14.80
C ASP A 130 5.84 -20.48 -15.12
N TYR A 131 6.97 -19.83 -14.88
CA TYR A 131 7.16 -18.38 -15.01
C TYR A 131 6.71 -17.80 -16.36
N LEU A 132 6.66 -18.59 -17.42
CA LEU A 132 6.21 -18.16 -18.75
C LEU A 132 4.72 -17.76 -18.79
N ILE A 133 3.93 -18.14 -17.79
CA ILE A 133 2.54 -17.68 -17.66
C ILE A 133 2.44 -16.24 -17.12
N LEU A 134 3.52 -15.72 -16.54
CA LEU A 134 3.52 -14.38 -15.96
C LEU A 134 3.62 -13.32 -17.05
N PRO A 135 2.92 -12.17 -16.91
CA PRO A 135 2.81 -11.14 -17.95
C PRO A 135 4.15 -10.68 -18.55
N PRO A 136 5.23 -10.46 -17.76
CA PRO A 136 6.50 -10.00 -18.34
C PRO A 136 7.15 -10.99 -19.31
N PHE A 137 6.73 -12.26 -19.28
CA PHE A 137 7.30 -13.32 -20.11
C PHE A 137 6.31 -13.83 -21.18
N ALA A 138 5.00 -13.68 -20.92
CA ALA A 138 3.95 -14.13 -21.83
C ALA A 138 3.93 -13.29 -23.13
N GLU A 139 4.24 -11.98 -23.03
CA GLU A 139 4.30 -11.09 -24.20
C GLU A 139 5.49 -11.38 -25.13
N GLY A 140 6.59 -11.95 -24.60
CA GLY A 140 7.74 -12.36 -25.41
C GLY A 140 7.53 -13.65 -26.23
N ALA A 141 6.45 -14.39 -25.97
CA ALA A 141 6.14 -15.64 -26.68
C ALA A 141 5.34 -15.41 -27.98
N VAL A 142 4.90 -14.19 -28.26
CA VAL A 142 4.02 -13.87 -29.39
C VAL A 142 4.77 -13.44 -30.67
N ASP A 143 6.10 -13.18 -30.58
CA ASP A 143 6.85 -12.63 -31.73
C ASP A 143 7.68 -13.66 -32.52
N THR A 144 7.28 -14.93 -32.52
CA THR A 144 7.95 -15.97 -33.32
C THR A 144 7.08 -16.53 -34.46
N SER A 145 6.10 -15.75 -34.95
CA SER A 145 5.30 -16.17 -36.14
C SER A 145 5.09 -15.04 -37.15
N ALA A 146 6.21 -14.45 -37.60
CA ALA A 146 6.22 -13.60 -38.78
C ALA A 146 7.50 -13.84 -39.57
N GLU A 147 7.59 -14.99 -40.24
CA GLU A 147 8.31 -15.21 -41.49
C GLU A 147 7.62 -16.30 -42.32
#